data_297c193cd5df055c30f68475552595da
#
_entry.id   297c193cd5df055c30f68475552595da
#
_cell.length_a   1.000
_cell.length_b   1.000
_cell.length_c   1.000
_cell.angle_alpha   90.00
_cell.angle_beta   90.00
_cell.angle_gamma   90.00
#
_symmetry.space_group_name_H-M   'P 1'
#
loop_
_entity.id
_entity.type
_entity.pdbx_description
1 polymer ?
#
loop_
_entity_poly.entity_id
_entity_poly.type
_entity_poly.pdbx_seq_one_letter_code
_entity_poly.pdbx_strand_id
1 'polypeptide(L)'
;MMMTERNGPARVPVEIRDFADHLHLGTGFEDDGAQDAMLEMYLRAATSAVEARIGKALITRGLRLILTNWRDGAQGVPVAPVVALEEVRVVDAAGNARTVPNVTLRVDAHRPVLLGSVSVPEGGQVEVDFTAGYGPDPADVPPDLRHAVMLLAASYYENRSGGQDHWPFGVLALLDAHRPVRL
;
A
#
# COMPACT_ATOMS: atom_id res chain seq x y z
N MET A 1 3.03 -0.12 -17.27
CA MET A 1 3.32 0.30 -15.88
C MET A 1 3.09 -0.88 -14.96
N MET A 2 4.08 -1.23 -14.14
CA MET A 2 4.02 -2.30 -13.13
C MET A 2 4.59 -1.77 -11.83
N MET A 3 4.02 -2.20 -10.69
CA MET A 3 4.54 -1.85 -9.37
C MET A 3 4.82 -3.14 -8.59
N THR A 4 5.98 -3.21 -7.94
CA THR A 4 6.41 -4.35 -7.14
C THR A 4 6.86 -3.89 -5.76
N GLU A 5 6.68 -4.74 -4.77
CA GLU A 5 7.26 -4.52 -3.44
C GLU A 5 8.71 -4.98 -3.45
N ARG A 6 9.61 -4.19 -2.89
CA ARG A 6 11.02 -4.56 -2.68
C ARG A 6 11.21 -5.30 -1.37
N ASN A 7 10.47 -4.88 -0.37
CA ASN A 7 10.33 -5.52 0.94
C ASN A 7 8.90 -5.29 1.39
N GLY A 8 8.17 -6.35 1.66
CA GLY A 8 6.80 -6.27 2.17
C GLY A 8 6.72 -5.51 3.49
N PRO A 9 5.53 -5.04 3.90
CA PRO A 9 5.35 -4.38 5.18
C PRO A 9 5.68 -5.37 6.31
N ALA A 10 6.53 -4.92 7.24
CA ALA A 10 6.93 -5.74 8.39
C ALA A 10 5.77 -6.02 9.35
N ARG A 11 4.73 -5.17 9.33
CA ARG A 11 3.57 -5.22 10.23
C ARG A 11 2.27 -5.00 9.48
N VAL A 12 1.15 -5.37 10.11
CA VAL A 12 -0.20 -4.97 9.71
C VAL A 12 -0.60 -3.68 10.44
N PRO A 13 -1.54 -2.87 9.90
CA PRO A 13 -1.92 -1.58 10.50
C PRO A 13 -2.80 -1.71 11.75
N VAL A 14 -3.15 -2.92 12.16
CA VAL A 14 -3.93 -3.24 13.36
C VAL A 14 -3.19 -4.35 14.11
N GLU A 15 -3.02 -4.21 15.42
CA GLU A 15 -2.42 -5.26 16.23
C GLU A 15 -3.34 -6.50 16.28
N ILE A 16 -2.75 -7.70 16.22
CA ILE A 16 -3.52 -8.97 16.21
C ILE A 16 -4.39 -9.08 17.45
N ARG A 17 -3.87 -8.66 18.61
CA ARG A 17 -4.60 -8.65 19.87
C ARG A 17 -5.84 -7.77 19.82
N ASP A 18 -5.73 -6.54 19.29
CA ASP A 18 -6.86 -5.61 19.18
C ASP A 18 -7.94 -6.20 18.25
N PHE A 19 -7.53 -6.92 17.22
CA PHE A 19 -8.46 -7.60 16.32
C PHE A 19 -9.13 -8.80 16.98
N ALA A 20 -8.41 -9.59 17.77
CA ALA A 20 -8.97 -10.69 18.55
C ALA A 20 -10.01 -10.19 19.59
N ASP A 21 -9.70 -9.09 20.28
CA ASP A 21 -10.60 -8.42 21.21
C ASP A 21 -11.87 -7.91 20.50
N HIS A 22 -11.72 -7.34 19.30
CA HIS A 22 -12.84 -6.88 18.47
C HIS A 22 -13.79 -8.03 18.07
N LEU A 23 -13.24 -9.20 17.78
CA LEU A 23 -14.01 -10.40 17.45
C LEU A 23 -14.60 -11.11 18.67
N HIS A 24 -14.38 -10.58 19.89
CA HIS A 24 -14.79 -11.19 21.16
C HIS A 24 -14.26 -12.64 21.33
N LEU A 25 -13.10 -12.91 20.78
CA LEU A 25 -12.42 -14.19 20.99
C LEU A 25 -11.94 -14.22 22.44
N GLY A 26 -12.62 -14.98 23.29
CA GLY A 26 -12.40 -14.99 24.73
C GLY A 26 -10.97 -15.40 25.11
N THR A 27 -10.43 -14.81 26.16
CA THR A 27 -9.13 -15.10 26.78
C THR A 27 -9.05 -16.47 27.48
N GLY A 28 -10.05 -17.32 27.31
CA GLY A 28 -10.19 -18.60 28.01
C GLY A 28 -9.51 -19.81 27.37
N PHE A 29 -8.96 -19.68 26.17
CA PHE A 29 -8.06 -20.66 25.59
C PHE A 29 -6.64 -20.14 25.81
N GLU A 30 -5.73 -21.02 26.24
CA GLU A 30 -4.32 -20.70 26.35
C GLU A 30 -3.88 -19.96 25.11
N ASP A 31 -3.27 -18.78 25.32
CA ASP A 31 -2.73 -17.91 24.26
C ASP A 31 -1.49 -18.59 23.67
N ASP A 32 -1.71 -19.68 22.93
CA ASP A 32 -0.65 -20.45 22.28
C ASP A 32 -0.28 -19.91 20.89
N GLY A 33 -0.88 -18.76 20.49
CA GLY A 33 -0.66 -18.13 19.19
C GLY A 33 -1.18 -18.95 17.99
N ALA A 34 -1.90 -20.05 18.22
CA ALA A 34 -2.38 -20.93 17.14
C ALA A 34 -3.38 -20.22 16.21
N GLN A 35 -4.09 -19.21 16.72
CA GLN A 35 -5.03 -18.40 15.93
C GLN A 35 -4.39 -17.17 15.30
N ASP A 36 -3.25 -16.71 15.80
CA ASP A 36 -2.61 -15.45 15.39
C ASP A 36 -2.29 -15.42 13.89
N ALA A 37 -1.74 -16.52 13.37
CA ALA A 37 -1.43 -16.62 11.95
C ALA A 37 -2.67 -16.50 11.05
N MET A 38 -3.80 -17.02 11.50
CA MET A 38 -5.08 -16.91 10.78
C MET A 38 -5.63 -15.49 10.86
N LEU A 39 -5.60 -14.86 12.03
CA LEU A 39 -6.05 -13.48 12.24
C LEU A 39 -5.17 -12.52 11.44
N GLU A 40 -3.85 -12.71 11.45
CA GLU A 40 -2.92 -11.94 10.64
C GLU A 40 -3.22 -12.06 9.13
N MET A 41 -3.56 -13.26 8.65
CA MET A 41 -3.93 -13.46 7.24
C MET A 41 -5.15 -12.61 6.86
N TYR A 42 -6.19 -12.55 7.69
CA TYR A 42 -7.36 -11.71 7.43
C TYR A 42 -7.02 -10.22 7.48
N LEU A 43 -6.19 -9.80 8.43
CA LEU A 43 -5.72 -8.41 8.50
C LEU A 43 -4.89 -8.03 7.27
N ARG A 44 -3.98 -8.89 6.81
CA ARG A 44 -3.20 -8.68 5.59
C ARG A 44 -4.08 -8.61 4.35
N ALA A 45 -5.06 -9.48 4.21
CA ALA A 45 -6.00 -9.47 3.09
C ALA A 45 -6.83 -8.18 3.08
N ALA A 46 -7.37 -7.77 4.24
CA ALA A 46 -8.12 -6.53 4.38
C ALA A 46 -7.26 -5.30 4.10
N THR A 47 -6.02 -5.27 4.61
CA THR A 47 -5.04 -4.19 4.33
C THR A 47 -4.80 -4.04 2.84
N SER A 48 -4.47 -5.14 2.15
CA SER A 48 -4.23 -5.14 0.70
C SER A 48 -5.45 -4.62 -0.08
N ALA A 49 -6.66 -5.04 0.29
CA ALA A 49 -7.89 -4.59 -0.34
C ALA A 49 -8.16 -3.10 -0.12
N VAL A 50 -7.96 -2.59 1.12
CA VAL A 50 -8.10 -1.18 1.45
C VAL A 50 -7.08 -0.34 0.67
N GLU A 51 -5.81 -0.72 0.69
CA GLU A 51 -4.74 -0.03 -0.03
C GLU A 51 -5.01 0.05 -1.54
N ALA A 52 -5.42 -1.06 -2.15
CA ALA A 52 -5.75 -1.11 -3.57
C ALA A 52 -6.93 -0.18 -3.91
N ARG A 53 -7.91 -0.07 -3.02
CA ARG A 53 -9.11 0.75 -3.24
C ARG A 53 -8.85 2.24 -3.17
N ILE A 54 -7.98 2.69 -2.27
CA ILE A 54 -7.71 4.12 -2.06
C ILE A 54 -6.42 4.59 -2.71
N GLY A 55 -5.59 3.68 -3.26
CA GLY A 55 -4.30 4.01 -3.86
C GLY A 55 -3.28 4.50 -2.82
N LYS A 56 -3.31 3.94 -1.61
CA LYS A 56 -2.39 4.34 -0.53
C LYS A 56 -1.68 3.13 0.04
N ALA A 57 -0.43 3.34 0.48
CA ALA A 57 0.27 2.41 1.34
C ALA A 57 0.02 2.79 2.81
N LEU A 58 -0.43 1.85 3.64
CA LEU A 58 -0.73 2.13 5.05
C LEU A 58 0.54 2.07 5.89
N ILE A 59 1.25 0.96 5.85
CA ILE A 59 2.53 0.80 6.53
C ILE A 59 3.67 1.08 5.56
N THR A 60 4.67 1.81 6.04
CA THR A 60 5.82 2.21 5.24
C THR A 60 6.60 1.02 4.72
N ARG A 61 6.87 1.00 3.42
CA ARG A 61 7.68 -0.01 2.75
C ARG A 61 8.33 0.48 1.47
N GLY A 62 9.38 -0.22 1.05
CA GLY A 62 10.06 0.04 -0.22
C GLY A 62 9.29 -0.54 -1.40
N LEU A 63 9.06 0.30 -2.40
CA LEU A 63 8.35 -0.04 -3.63
C LEU A 63 9.22 0.26 -4.86
N ARG A 64 8.98 -0.46 -5.94
CA ARG A 64 9.55 -0.20 -7.26
C ARG A 64 8.45 -0.01 -8.29
N LEU A 65 8.46 1.14 -8.96
CA LEU A 65 7.62 1.42 -10.11
C LEU A 65 8.41 1.21 -11.40
N ILE A 66 7.88 0.38 -12.30
CA ILE A 66 8.48 0.10 -13.60
C ILE A 66 7.62 0.71 -14.70
N LEU A 67 8.23 1.56 -15.51
CA LEU A 67 7.59 2.31 -16.58
C LEU A 67 8.27 2.01 -17.91
N THR A 68 7.50 1.70 -18.95
CA THR A 68 8.01 1.52 -20.33
C THR A 68 8.05 2.84 -21.10
N ASN A 69 7.44 3.88 -20.58
CA ASN A 69 7.49 5.25 -21.10
C ASN A 69 7.50 6.23 -19.93
N TRP A 70 8.09 7.38 -20.14
CA TRP A 70 8.12 8.47 -19.18
C TRP A 70 7.27 9.65 -19.67
N ARG A 71 6.47 10.22 -18.78
CA ARG A 71 5.71 11.45 -19.07
C ARG A 71 6.59 12.64 -18.72
N ASP A 72 7.07 13.34 -19.73
CA ASP A 72 7.91 14.51 -19.55
C ASP A 72 7.26 15.57 -18.69
N GLY A 73 8.08 16.17 -17.83
CA GLY A 73 7.70 17.21 -16.88
C GLY A 73 7.07 16.69 -15.60
N ALA A 74 6.15 15.73 -15.64
CA ALA A 74 5.41 15.29 -14.46
C ALA A 74 4.91 13.84 -14.59
N GLN A 75 5.66 12.89 -14.02
CA GLN A 75 5.28 11.47 -13.95
C GLN A 75 4.55 11.19 -12.63
N GLY A 76 3.27 10.81 -12.68
CA GLY A 76 2.50 10.43 -11.50
C GLY A 76 2.98 9.12 -10.89
N VAL A 77 2.97 9.05 -9.56
CA VAL A 77 3.18 7.81 -8.78
C VAL A 77 1.81 7.27 -8.36
N PRO A 78 1.52 5.98 -8.58
CA PRO A 78 0.17 5.43 -8.38
C PRO A 78 -0.19 5.17 -6.91
N VAL A 79 0.72 5.38 -5.98
CA VAL A 79 0.53 5.14 -4.54
C VAL A 79 0.93 6.38 -3.74
N ALA A 80 0.23 6.66 -2.65
CA ALA A 80 0.51 7.74 -1.71
C ALA A 80 0.38 7.23 -0.25
N PRO A 81 0.90 7.97 0.72
CA PRO A 81 1.87 9.03 0.58
C PRO A 81 3.25 8.48 0.20
N VAL A 82 4.00 9.17 -0.66
CA VAL A 82 5.40 8.85 -0.92
C VAL A 82 6.25 9.66 0.05
N VAL A 83 7.10 8.96 0.80
CA VAL A 83 7.97 9.55 1.83
C VAL A 83 9.31 9.95 1.26
N ALA A 84 9.91 9.08 0.43
CA ALA A 84 11.23 9.31 -0.14
C ALA A 84 11.34 8.72 -1.54
N LEU A 85 12.01 9.44 -2.44
CA LEU A 85 12.53 8.92 -3.68
C LEU A 85 13.95 8.42 -3.41
N GLU A 86 14.21 7.14 -3.67
CA GLU A 86 15.51 6.52 -3.39
C GLU A 86 16.41 6.56 -4.63
N GLU A 87 15.91 6.04 -5.74
CA GLU A 87 16.68 5.97 -6.98
C GLU A 87 15.78 5.96 -8.22
N VAL A 88 16.24 6.57 -9.28
CA VAL A 88 15.65 6.43 -10.63
C VAL A 88 16.71 5.87 -11.57
N ARG A 89 16.40 4.77 -12.25
CA ARG A 89 17.29 4.12 -13.21
C ARG A 89 16.60 3.92 -14.54
N VAL A 90 17.36 4.05 -15.60
CA VAL A 90 16.97 3.59 -16.94
C VAL A 90 17.67 2.27 -17.20
N VAL A 91 16.91 1.27 -17.62
CA VAL A 91 17.41 -0.05 -18.00
C VAL A 91 17.18 -0.23 -19.49
N ASP A 92 18.22 -0.52 -20.24
CA ASP A 92 18.12 -0.76 -21.70
C ASP A 92 17.63 -2.19 -22.03
N ALA A 93 17.39 -2.48 -23.29
CA ALA A 93 16.94 -3.79 -23.76
C ALA A 93 17.95 -4.92 -23.47
N ALA A 94 19.23 -4.60 -23.25
CA ALA A 94 20.29 -5.55 -22.90
C ALA A 94 20.39 -5.77 -21.37
N GLY A 95 19.60 -5.04 -20.56
CA GLY A 95 19.61 -5.12 -19.11
C GLY A 95 20.63 -4.21 -18.41
N ASN A 96 21.34 -3.34 -19.15
CA ASN A 96 22.28 -2.41 -18.53
C ASN A 96 21.50 -1.27 -17.85
N ALA A 97 21.81 -1.03 -16.58
CA ALA A 97 21.15 0.01 -15.79
C ALA A 97 22.01 1.27 -15.67
N ARG A 98 21.39 2.45 -15.78
CA ARG A 98 22.03 3.75 -15.59
C ARG A 98 21.16 4.63 -14.69
N THR A 99 21.74 5.16 -13.60
CA THR A 99 21.06 6.08 -12.69
C THR A 99 20.80 7.44 -13.36
N VAL A 100 19.63 8.02 -13.09
CA VAL A 100 19.18 9.34 -13.55
C VAL A 100 19.11 10.29 -12.36
N PRO A 101 20.04 11.24 -12.22
CA PRO A 101 20.15 12.06 -10.99
C PRO A 101 19.15 13.22 -10.90
N ASN A 102 18.56 13.64 -12.03
CA ASN A 102 17.79 14.90 -12.13
C ASN A 102 16.27 14.70 -12.02
N VAL A 103 15.83 13.69 -11.28
CA VAL A 103 14.42 13.47 -10.97
C VAL A 103 14.19 13.83 -9.52
N THR A 104 13.17 14.64 -9.26
CA THR A 104 12.80 15.05 -7.90
C THR A 104 11.36 14.65 -7.59
N LEU A 105 11.09 14.38 -6.32
CA LEU A 105 9.76 14.08 -5.82
C LEU A 105 9.05 15.37 -5.39
N ARG A 106 7.86 15.61 -5.95
CA ARG A 106 6.89 16.54 -5.37
C ARG A 106 5.91 15.73 -4.53
N VAL A 107 6.01 15.89 -3.22
CA VAL A 107 5.15 15.21 -2.26
C VAL A 107 3.72 15.74 -2.36
N ASP A 108 2.75 14.83 -2.34
CA ASP A 108 1.32 15.13 -2.26
C ASP A 108 0.63 13.97 -1.55
N ALA A 109 -0.33 14.28 -0.69
CA ALA A 109 -1.05 13.28 0.11
C ALA A 109 -1.90 12.31 -0.72
N HIS A 110 -2.23 12.67 -1.96
CA HIS A 110 -3.09 11.89 -2.85
C HIS A 110 -2.48 11.62 -4.22
N ARG A 111 -1.65 12.54 -4.73
CA ARG A 111 -1.11 12.50 -6.10
C ARG A 111 0.36 12.91 -6.13
N PRO A 112 1.26 12.14 -5.54
CA PRO A 112 2.69 12.41 -5.61
C PRO A 112 3.16 12.34 -7.05
N VAL A 113 4.11 13.21 -7.41
CA VAL A 113 4.59 13.37 -8.78
C VAL A 113 6.10 13.43 -8.79
N LEU A 114 6.70 12.73 -9.75
CA LEU A 114 8.13 12.84 -10.09
C LEU A 114 8.30 13.90 -11.16
N LEU A 115 9.15 14.88 -10.89
CA LEU A 115 9.47 15.99 -11.78
C LEU A 115 10.82 15.75 -12.43
N GLY A 116 10.89 15.90 -13.75
CA GLY A 116 12.09 15.73 -14.54
C GLY A 116 11.79 15.09 -15.89
N SER A 117 12.81 15.02 -16.73
CA SER A 117 12.74 14.35 -18.04
C SER A 117 13.67 13.15 -18.06
N VAL A 118 13.17 12.01 -18.51
CA VAL A 118 13.92 10.75 -18.61
C VAL A 118 13.76 10.18 -20.01
N SER A 119 14.85 10.05 -20.72
CA SER A 119 14.85 9.38 -22.04
C SER A 119 14.86 7.88 -21.83
N VAL A 120 13.80 7.21 -22.27
CA VAL A 120 13.67 5.76 -22.25
C VAL A 120 14.17 5.21 -23.59
N PRO A 121 15.21 4.34 -23.62
CA PRO A 121 15.67 3.74 -24.87
C PRO A 121 14.62 2.76 -25.43
N GLU A 122 14.68 2.51 -26.71
CA GLU A 122 13.81 1.53 -27.37
C GLU A 122 13.96 0.14 -26.73
N GLY A 123 12.83 -0.48 -26.38
CA GLY A 123 12.81 -1.76 -25.67
C GLY A 123 13.28 -1.70 -24.21
N GLY A 124 13.60 -0.50 -23.70
CA GLY A 124 14.02 -0.30 -22.31
C GLY A 124 12.86 0.08 -21.36
N GLN A 125 13.25 0.36 -20.12
CA GLN A 125 12.32 0.76 -19.06
C GLN A 125 12.96 1.74 -18.08
N VAL A 126 12.12 2.43 -17.31
CA VAL A 126 12.54 3.22 -16.15
C VAL A 126 12.11 2.48 -14.90
N GLU A 127 13.04 2.31 -13.97
CA GLU A 127 12.79 1.80 -12.63
C GLU A 127 12.91 2.93 -11.62
N VAL A 128 11.89 3.10 -10.79
CA VAL A 128 11.85 4.11 -9.74
C VAL A 128 11.71 3.39 -8.41
N ASP A 129 12.74 3.48 -7.57
CA ASP A 129 12.74 2.97 -6.22
C ASP A 129 12.36 4.08 -5.25
N PHE A 130 11.37 3.83 -4.41
CA PHE A 130 10.85 4.81 -3.48
C PHE A 130 10.24 4.14 -2.24
N THR A 131 10.10 4.91 -1.18
CA THR A 131 9.44 4.51 0.06
C THR A 131 8.09 5.19 0.17
N ALA A 132 7.02 4.42 0.44
CA ALA A 132 5.67 4.93 0.63
C ALA A 132 5.01 4.31 1.87
N GLY A 133 4.10 5.06 2.49
CA GLY A 133 3.33 4.69 3.67
C GLY A 133 3.23 5.84 4.67
N TYR A 134 2.33 5.71 5.64
CA TYR A 134 2.15 6.71 6.69
C TYR A 134 3.27 6.67 7.73
N GLY A 135 3.77 5.48 8.07
CA GLY A 135 4.85 5.25 9.01
C GLY A 135 5.11 3.76 9.23
N PRO A 136 6.16 3.40 9.97
CA PRO A 136 6.53 2.00 10.21
C PRO A 136 5.60 1.29 11.22
N ASP A 137 4.94 2.06 12.10
CA ASP A 137 4.13 1.52 13.18
C ASP A 137 2.62 1.67 12.92
N PRO A 138 1.78 0.77 13.45
CA PRO A 138 0.32 0.87 13.34
C PRO A 138 -0.24 2.22 13.83
N ALA A 139 0.39 2.83 14.84
CA ALA A 139 -0.02 4.12 15.40
C ALA A 139 0.14 5.29 14.41
N ASP A 140 1.01 5.16 13.40
CA ASP A 140 1.23 6.19 12.38
C ASP A 140 0.10 6.24 11.35
N VAL A 141 -0.66 5.14 11.24
CA VAL A 141 -1.77 5.04 10.30
C VAL A 141 -2.99 5.78 10.84
N PRO A 142 -3.68 6.61 10.04
CA PRO A 142 -4.91 7.29 10.45
C PRO A 142 -5.93 6.33 11.10
N PRO A 143 -6.56 6.73 12.22
CA PRO A 143 -7.46 5.85 12.99
C PRO A 143 -8.64 5.30 12.17
N ASP A 144 -9.18 6.09 11.26
CA ASP A 144 -10.28 5.71 10.35
C ASP A 144 -9.84 4.62 9.37
N LEU A 145 -8.61 4.68 8.84
CA LEU A 145 -8.06 3.63 7.99
C LEU A 145 -7.78 2.34 8.76
N ARG A 146 -7.25 2.44 9.98
CA ARG A 146 -7.09 1.27 10.87
C ARG A 146 -8.44 0.63 11.16
N HIS A 147 -9.45 1.45 11.47
CA HIS A 147 -10.81 0.96 11.74
C HIS A 147 -11.43 0.31 10.49
N ALA A 148 -11.22 0.89 9.30
CA ALA A 148 -11.68 0.30 8.05
C ALA A 148 -11.07 -1.08 7.78
N VAL A 149 -9.76 -1.25 8.04
CA VAL A 149 -9.06 -2.55 7.93
C VAL A 149 -9.65 -3.55 8.92
N MET A 150 -9.86 -3.14 10.18
CA MET A 150 -10.40 -4.01 11.22
C MET A 150 -11.82 -4.50 10.87
N LEU A 151 -12.71 -3.60 10.45
CA LEU A 151 -14.08 -3.96 10.04
C LEU A 151 -14.10 -4.89 8.82
N LEU A 152 -13.22 -4.65 7.84
CA LEU A 152 -13.14 -5.49 6.65
C LEU A 152 -12.56 -6.87 6.99
N ALA A 153 -11.55 -6.94 7.85
CA ALA A 153 -10.99 -8.21 8.33
C ALA A 153 -12.04 -9.02 9.12
N ALA A 154 -12.84 -8.36 9.97
CA ALA A 154 -13.94 -9.01 10.69
C ALA A 154 -14.98 -9.58 9.71
N SER A 155 -15.36 -8.82 8.68
CA SER A 155 -16.25 -9.31 7.63
C SER A 155 -15.69 -10.54 6.91
N TYR A 156 -14.38 -10.59 6.62
CA TYR A 156 -13.75 -11.77 6.02
C TYR A 156 -13.74 -12.96 6.98
N TYR A 157 -13.51 -12.72 8.27
CA TYR A 157 -13.53 -13.75 9.29
C TYR A 157 -14.93 -14.36 9.47
N GLU A 158 -15.98 -13.56 9.49
CA GLU A 158 -17.37 -14.00 9.66
C GLU A 158 -17.90 -14.72 8.42
N ASN A 159 -17.53 -14.27 7.22
CA ASN A 159 -18.04 -14.78 5.95
C ASN A 159 -17.08 -15.76 5.26
N ARG A 160 -16.41 -16.63 6.02
CA ARG A 160 -15.43 -17.64 5.52
C ARG A 160 -15.95 -18.54 4.41
N SER A 161 -17.27 -18.75 4.35
CA SER A 161 -17.92 -19.65 3.39
C SER A 161 -18.20 -19.02 2.03
N GLY A 162 -17.81 -17.77 1.81
CA GLY A 162 -18.09 -17.03 0.57
C GLY A 162 -19.55 -16.66 0.42
N GLY A 163 -19.91 -15.39 0.46
CA GLY A 163 -21.32 -14.98 0.35
C GLY A 163 -21.58 -13.49 0.32
N GLN A 164 -20.56 -12.67 0.49
CA GLN A 164 -20.74 -11.23 0.34
C GLN A 164 -19.73 -10.67 -0.68
N ASP A 165 -20.23 -10.42 -1.88
CA ASP A 165 -19.48 -9.70 -2.94
C ASP A 165 -19.38 -8.19 -2.67
N HIS A 166 -19.94 -7.70 -1.57
CA HIS A 166 -20.01 -6.26 -1.29
C HIS A 166 -19.25 -5.87 -0.04
N TRP A 167 -18.52 -4.77 -0.16
CA TRP A 167 -17.85 -4.11 0.96
C TRP A 167 -18.89 -3.63 1.98
N PRO A 168 -18.65 -3.83 3.30
CA PRO A 168 -19.52 -3.26 4.33
C PRO A 168 -19.66 -1.74 4.14
N PHE A 169 -20.87 -1.22 4.26
CA PHE A 169 -21.14 0.22 4.07
C PHE A 169 -20.29 1.10 4.99
N GLY A 170 -20.10 0.68 6.25
CA GLY A 170 -19.25 1.41 7.21
C GLY A 170 -17.80 1.53 6.74
N VAL A 171 -17.25 0.49 6.10
CA VAL A 171 -15.89 0.54 5.53
C VAL A 171 -15.82 1.56 4.39
N LEU A 172 -16.81 1.56 3.49
CA LEU A 172 -16.82 2.49 2.37
C LEU A 172 -16.87 3.95 2.83
N ALA A 173 -17.69 4.25 3.84
CA ALA A 173 -17.81 5.60 4.41
C ALA A 173 -16.48 6.10 5.01
N LEU A 174 -15.72 5.22 5.69
CA LEU A 174 -14.40 5.56 6.23
C LEU A 174 -13.36 5.82 5.14
N LEU A 175 -13.44 5.11 4.01
CA LEU A 175 -12.47 5.23 2.93
C LEU A 175 -12.71 6.43 2.00
N ASP A 176 -13.93 6.96 1.94
CA ASP A 176 -14.28 8.02 0.98
C ASP A 176 -13.46 9.30 1.16
N ALA A 177 -13.11 9.65 2.39
CA ALA A 177 -12.25 10.82 2.69
C ALA A 177 -10.80 10.65 2.17
N HIS A 178 -10.36 9.41 1.96
CA HIS A 178 -8.98 9.08 1.55
C HIS A 178 -8.84 8.81 0.05
N ARG A 179 -9.93 8.80 -0.69
CA ARG A 179 -9.91 8.57 -2.14
C ARG A 179 -9.46 9.83 -2.88
N PRO A 180 -8.60 9.70 -3.92
CA PRO A 180 -8.25 10.83 -4.76
C PRO A 180 -9.50 11.35 -5.49
N VAL A 181 -9.83 12.61 -5.30
CA VAL A 181 -10.90 13.28 -6.07
C VAL A 181 -10.48 13.35 -7.54
N ARG A 182 -11.28 12.80 -8.43
CA ARG A 182 -11.11 12.99 -9.88
C ARG A 182 -11.82 14.31 -10.24
N LEU A 183 -11.03 15.34 -10.48
CA LEU A 183 -11.47 16.58 -11.10
C LEU A 183 -11.40 16.44 -12.62
#